data_c54afe064355e177b9ae5d16adbc863c
#
_entry.id   c54afe064355e177b9ae5d16adbc863c
#
_cell.length_a   1.000
_cell.length_b   1.000
_cell.length_c   1.000
_cell.angle_alpha   90.00
_cell.angle_beta   90.00
_cell.angle_gamma   90.00
#
_symmetry.space_group_name_H-M   'P 1'
#
loop_
_entity.id
_entity.type
_entity.pdbx_description
1 polymer ?
#
loop_
_entity_poly.entity_id
_entity_poly.type
_entity_poly.pdbx_seq_one_letter_code
_entity_poly.pdbx_strand_id
1 'polypeptide(L)'
;MAAGPTRRDVISGGATALGFFLIGGQQVWATASEAVARDFTPQILSAPQIKALTALTEHLVPGSAKAGISAYIDAQLAAGADSLLMAKYVGVAVEQQIDFYSSALNAVMNALEEGSVDAVAATMATDTVPDWQGPPASYVFFLLRADALDATYGSEAGFATLDIPYSAHIRPETTW
;
A
#
# COMPACT_ATOMS: atom_id res chain seq x y z
N MET A 1 6.75 -26.64 10.12
CA MET A 1 6.68 -26.06 8.77
C MET A 1 5.20 -25.86 8.46
N ALA A 2 4.73 -24.61 8.43
CA ALA A 2 3.38 -24.31 7.95
C ALA A 2 3.35 -24.60 6.44
N ALA A 3 2.33 -25.32 5.96
CA ALA A 3 2.13 -25.55 4.54
C ALA A 3 1.92 -24.19 3.85
N GLY A 4 2.69 -23.91 2.79
CA GLY A 4 2.50 -22.70 1.98
C GLY A 4 1.12 -22.70 1.33
N PRO A 5 0.63 -21.50 0.93
CA PRO A 5 -0.70 -21.38 0.35
C PRO A 5 -0.81 -22.23 -0.93
N THR A 6 -1.95 -22.85 -1.11
CA THR A 6 -2.25 -23.56 -2.35
C THR A 6 -2.59 -22.54 -3.45
N ARG A 7 -2.46 -22.94 -4.73
CA ARG A 7 -2.93 -22.12 -5.86
C ARG A 7 -4.38 -21.64 -5.71
N ARG A 8 -5.19 -22.41 -4.99
CA ARG A 8 -6.58 -22.09 -4.72
C ARG A 8 -6.74 -20.95 -3.71
N ASP A 9 -5.84 -20.88 -2.73
CA ASP A 9 -5.83 -19.81 -1.72
C ASP A 9 -5.41 -18.47 -2.35
N VAL A 10 -4.48 -18.50 -3.33
CA VAL A 10 -4.04 -17.31 -4.09
C VAL A 10 -5.16 -16.80 -5.01
N ILE A 11 -5.95 -17.68 -5.63
CA ILE A 11 -7.02 -17.30 -6.55
C ILE A 11 -8.27 -16.82 -5.78
N SER A 12 -8.53 -17.32 -4.58
CA SER A 12 -9.71 -16.94 -3.78
C SER A 12 -9.53 -15.65 -2.97
N GLY A 13 -8.30 -15.14 -2.87
CA GLY A 13 -7.98 -13.99 -1.99
C GLY A 13 -7.92 -12.63 -2.66
N GLY A 14 -8.19 -12.49 -3.96
CA GLY A 14 -8.01 -11.20 -4.66
C GLY A 14 -6.55 -10.77 -4.72
N ALA A 15 -5.97 -10.67 -5.90
CA ALA A 15 -4.52 -10.76 -6.12
C ALA A 15 -3.64 -9.64 -5.52
N THR A 16 -4.17 -8.53 -5.08
CA THR A 16 -3.36 -7.33 -4.77
C THR A 16 -3.00 -7.15 -3.29
N ALA A 17 -3.73 -7.70 -2.36
CA ALA A 17 -3.52 -7.46 -0.94
C ALA A 17 -3.00 -8.68 -0.15
N LEU A 18 -2.65 -9.78 -0.81
CA LEU A 18 -2.08 -10.97 -0.19
C LEU A 18 -0.55 -10.91 -0.18
N GLY A 19 0.05 -11.29 0.93
CA GLY A 19 1.51 -11.31 1.08
C GLY A 19 1.99 -12.07 2.30
N PHE A 20 3.31 -12.13 2.45
CA PHE A 20 3.93 -12.59 3.69
C PHE A 20 4.17 -11.40 4.61
N PHE A 21 3.61 -11.47 5.79
CA PHE A 21 3.76 -10.45 6.83
C PHE A 21 4.44 -11.03 8.06
N LEU A 22 5.25 -10.21 8.73
CA LEU A 22 5.84 -10.59 10.01
C LEU A 22 4.83 -10.30 11.12
N ILE A 23 4.26 -11.34 11.72
CA ILE A 23 3.25 -11.25 12.78
C ILE A 23 3.70 -12.12 13.95
N GLY A 24 3.88 -11.51 15.13
CA GLY A 24 4.36 -12.23 16.31
C GLY A 24 5.73 -12.92 16.11
N GLY A 25 6.60 -12.33 15.28
CA GLY A 25 7.94 -12.88 14.97
C GLY A 25 7.94 -14.03 13.95
N GLN A 26 6.81 -14.33 13.32
CA GLN A 26 6.69 -15.39 12.31
C GLN A 26 6.21 -14.81 10.97
N GLN A 27 6.72 -15.36 9.87
CA GLN A 27 6.16 -15.04 8.55
C GLN A 27 4.82 -15.76 8.37
N VAL A 28 3.77 -14.99 8.15
CA VAL A 28 2.39 -15.47 7.99
C VAL A 28 1.86 -15.00 6.64
N TRP A 29 1.27 -15.91 5.89
CA TRP A 29 0.52 -15.57 4.69
C TRP A 29 -0.86 -15.04 5.11
N ALA A 30 -1.15 -13.80 4.72
CA ALA A 30 -2.38 -13.10 5.11
C ALA A 30 -2.74 -12.02 4.08
N THR A 31 -3.91 -11.40 4.25
CA THR A 31 -4.22 -10.13 3.60
C THR A 31 -3.57 -8.98 4.37
N ALA A 32 -3.37 -7.85 3.71
CA ALA A 32 -2.82 -6.65 4.35
C ALA A 32 -3.72 -6.15 5.50
N SER A 33 -5.04 -6.24 5.36
CA SER A 33 -6.01 -5.89 6.41
C SER A 33 -5.93 -6.82 7.62
N GLU A 34 -5.75 -8.13 7.40
CA GLU A 34 -5.53 -9.10 8.49
C GLU A 34 -4.19 -8.87 9.19
N ALA A 35 -3.16 -8.49 8.43
CA ALA A 35 -1.85 -8.17 8.99
C ALA A 35 -1.91 -6.97 9.93
N VAL A 36 -2.59 -5.90 9.52
CA VAL A 36 -2.82 -4.72 10.39
C VAL A 36 -3.66 -5.06 11.61
N ALA A 37 -4.74 -5.83 11.44
CA ALA A 37 -5.59 -6.27 12.57
C ALA A 37 -4.85 -7.17 13.59
N ARG A 38 -3.71 -7.75 13.20
CA ARG A 38 -2.86 -8.63 14.02
C ARG A 38 -1.53 -7.99 14.41
N ASP A 39 -1.43 -6.66 14.38
CA ASP A 39 -0.23 -5.88 14.74
C ASP A 39 1.04 -6.39 14.04
N PHE A 40 1.03 -6.38 12.70
CA PHE A 40 2.20 -6.77 11.92
C PHE A 40 3.45 -5.96 12.32
N THR A 41 4.61 -6.59 12.22
CA THR A 41 5.89 -5.92 12.46
C THR A 41 6.45 -5.43 11.12
N PRO A 42 6.59 -4.11 10.90
CA PRO A 42 7.21 -3.59 9.68
C PRO A 42 8.64 -4.08 9.51
N GLN A 43 9.02 -4.39 8.28
CA GLN A 43 10.35 -4.91 7.93
C GLN A 43 11.25 -3.82 7.35
N ILE A 44 10.66 -2.86 6.67
CA ILE A 44 11.37 -1.80 5.92
C ILE A 44 11.07 -0.42 6.52
N LEU A 45 9.79 -0.09 6.73
CA LEU A 45 9.37 1.23 7.16
C LEU A 45 9.43 1.38 8.68
N SER A 46 9.87 2.55 9.16
CA SER A 46 9.82 2.88 10.58
C SER A 46 8.39 3.18 11.05
N ALA A 47 8.14 3.07 12.36
CA ALA A 47 6.83 3.36 12.93
C ALA A 47 6.33 4.80 12.64
N PRO A 48 7.18 5.86 12.68
CA PRO A 48 6.76 7.19 12.25
C PRO A 48 6.38 7.27 10.77
N GLN A 49 7.11 6.59 9.87
CA GLN A 49 6.78 6.53 8.44
C GLN A 49 5.44 5.81 8.21
N ILE A 50 5.20 4.70 8.89
CA ILE A 50 3.91 3.98 8.88
C ILE A 50 2.76 4.91 9.30
N LYS A 51 2.96 5.71 10.36
CA LYS A 51 1.96 6.66 10.83
C LYS A 51 1.65 7.74 9.80
N ALA A 52 2.70 8.35 9.22
CA ALA A 52 2.55 9.39 8.20
C ALA A 52 1.89 8.84 6.92
N LEU A 53 2.34 7.69 6.44
CA LEU A 53 1.76 6.97 5.32
C LEU A 53 0.26 6.73 5.55
N THR A 54 -0.09 6.14 6.69
CA THR A 54 -1.49 5.82 7.01
C THR A 54 -2.36 7.07 7.09
N ALA A 55 -1.87 8.14 7.72
CA ALA A 55 -2.62 9.40 7.83
C ALA A 55 -2.89 10.05 6.46
N LEU A 56 -1.86 10.12 5.62
CA LEU A 56 -1.98 10.72 4.29
C LEU A 56 -2.88 9.86 3.38
N THR A 57 -2.64 8.56 3.31
CA THR A 57 -3.40 7.68 2.40
C THR A 57 -4.85 7.52 2.83
N GLU A 58 -5.17 7.51 4.12
CA GLU A 58 -6.55 7.50 4.60
C GLU A 58 -7.30 8.78 4.21
N HIS A 59 -6.61 9.94 4.19
CA HIS A 59 -7.18 11.19 3.68
C HIS A 59 -7.41 11.14 2.16
N LEU A 60 -6.45 10.57 1.39
CA LEU A 60 -6.53 10.49 -0.07
C LEU A 60 -7.55 9.43 -0.55
N VAL A 61 -7.62 8.32 0.16
CA VAL A 61 -8.48 7.16 -0.14
C VAL A 61 -9.08 6.65 1.17
N PRO A 62 -10.25 7.16 1.55
CA PRO A 62 -10.91 6.74 2.78
C PRO A 62 -11.12 5.22 2.84
N GLY A 63 -10.75 4.61 3.96
CA GLY A 63 -10.77 3.17 4.16
C GLY A 63 -9.43 2.47 3.88
N SER A 64 -8.43 3.17 3.35
CA SER A 64 -7.11 2.57 3.05
C SER A 64 -6.36 2.08 4.30
N ALA A 65 -6.51 2.76 5.43
CA ALA A 65 -5.94 2.31 6.70
C ALA A 65 -6.51 0.95 7.11
N LYS A 66 -7.83 0.77 7.02
CA LYS A 66 -8.51 -0.50 7.30
C LYS A 66 -8.16 -1.59 6.27
N ALA A 67 -7.99 -1.20 5.02
CA ALA A 67 -7.53 -2.11 3.97
C ALA A 67 -6.09 -2.59 4.16
N GLY A 68 -5.31 -1.92 5.03
CA GLY A 68 -3.96 -2.33 5.40
C GLY A 68 -2.87 -1.74 4.51
N ILE A 69 -3.05 -0.54 3.97
CA ILE A 69 -2.10 0.11 3.05
C ILE A 69 -0.66 0.12 3.61
N SER A 70 -0.49 0.36 4.91
CA SER A 70 0.83 0.39 5.53
C SER A 70 1.53 -0.98 5.51
N ALA A 71 0.80 -2.03 5.82
CA ALA A 71 1.31 -3.40 5.72
C ALA A 71 1.57 -3.78 4.26
N TYR A 72 0.69 -3.39 3.34
CA TYR A 72 0.85 -3.63 1.91
C TYR A 72 2.14 -3.02 1.39
N ILE A 73 2.35 -1.71 1.56
CA ILE A 73 3.56 -1.04 1.05
C ILE A 73 4.82 -1.63 1.69
N ASP A 74 4.85 -1.83 3.01
CA ASP A 74 6.01 -2.41 3.69
C ASP A 74 6.38 -3.80 3.15
N ALA A 75 5.38 -4.67 2.97
CA ALA A 75 5.58 -6.01 2.43
C ALA A 75 6.03 -5.98 0.95
N GLN A 76 5.48 -5.07 0.14
CA GLN A 76 5.88 -4.90 -1.25
C GLN A 76 7.31 -4.38 -1.38
N LEU A 77 7.75 -3.47 -0.51
CA LEU A 77 9.15 -3.03 -0.46
C LEU A 77 10.08 -4.18 -0.06
N ALA A 78 9.66 -5.03 0.88
CA ALA A 78 10.42 -6.22 1.28
C ALA A 78 10.46 -7.30 0.18
N ALA A 79 9.48 -7.35 -0.71
CA ALA A 79 9.41 -8.32 -1.82
C ALA A 79 10.42 -8.04 -2.95
N GLY A 80 10.98 -6.84 -3.02
CA GLY A 80 12.01 -6.47 -4.01
C GLY A 80 11.53 -6.64 -5.45
N ALA A 81 12.14 -7.55 -6.22
CA ALA A 81 11.82 -7.75 -7.63
C ALA A 81 10.36 -8.18 -7.88
N ASP A 82 9.72 -8.81 -6.91
CA ASP A 82 8.33 -9.25 -6.98
C ASP A 82 7.33 -8.16 -6.55
N SER A 83 7.82 -6.95 -6.22
CA SER A 83 6.99 -5.81 -5.84
C SER A 83 5.97 -5.47 -6.92
N LEU A 84 4.75 -5.15 -6.47
CA LEU A 84 3.63 -4.70 -7.29
C LEU A 84 3.31 -3.21 -7.12
N LEU A 85 4.16 -2.46 -6.40
CA LEU A 85 3.97 -1.02 -6.19
C LEU A 85 3.94 -0.27 -7.54
N MET A 86 3.08 0.72 -7.63
CA MET A 86 2.92 1.55 -8.83
C MET A 86 4.26 2.16 -9.29
N ALA A 87 5.13 2.50 -8.37
CA ALA A 87 6.46 3.04 -8.63
C ALA A 87 7.27 2.22 -9.64
N LYS A 88 7.17 0.88 -9.60
CA LYS A 88 7.82 -0.03 -10.54
C LYS A 88 7.41 0.22 -12.00
N TYR A 89 6.14 0.55 -12.22
CA TYR A 89 5.56 0.70 -13.56
C TYR A 89 5.74 2.11 -14.16
N VAL A 90 6.15 3.06 -13.33
CA VAL A 90 6.33 4.45 -13.73
C VAL A 90 7.78 4.96 -13.60
N GLY A 91 8.73 4.03 -13.55
CA GLY A 91 10.15 4.33 -13.76
C GLY A 91 11.01 4.40 -12.51
N VAL A 92 10.51 4.01 -11.33
CA VAL A 92 11.37 3.80 -10.14
C VAL A 92 11.92 2.38 -10.17
N ALA A 93 13.22 2.26 -10.41
CA ALA A 93 13.88 0.95 -10.42
C ALA A 93 13.68 0.23 -9.07
N VAL A 94 13.52 -1.09 -9.13
CA VAL A 94 13.22 -1.91 -7.93
C VAL A 94 14.26 -1.69 -6.82
N GLU A 95 15.52 -1.60 -7.18
CA GLU A 95 16.64 -1.40 -6.26
C GLU A 95 16.60 -0.03 -5.56
N GLN A 96 15.85 0.92 -6.13
CA GLN A 96 15.71 2.28 -5.62
C GLN A 96 14.41 2.50 -4.84
N GLN A 97 13.47 1.55 -4.87
CA GLN A 97 12.15 1.73 -4.25
C GLN A 97 12.22 1.98 -2.75
N ILE A 98 13.07 1.25 -2.02
CA ILE A 98 13.21 1.44 -0.56
C ILE A 98 13.68 2.87 -0.26
N ASP A 99 14.72 3.34 -0.93
CA ASP A 99 15.25 4.70 -0.72
C ASP A 99 14.23 5.76 -1.15
N PHE A 100 13.55 5.52 -2.26
CA PHE A 100 12.51 6.41 -2.78
C PHE A 100 11.36 6.58 -1.77
N TYR A 101 10.73 5.47 -1.33
CA TYR A 101 9.62 5.53 -0.37
C TYR A 101 10.06 6.05 1.00
N SER A 102 11.26 5.67 1.47
CA SER A 102 11.79 6.19 2.73
C SER A 102 12.00 7.70 2.69
N SER A 103 12.60 8.22 1.61
CA SER A 103 12.80 9.65 1.42
C SER A 103 11.46 10.39 1.27
N ALA A 104 10.53 9.85 0.49
CA ALA A 104 9.20 10.40 0.32
C ALA A 104 8.43 10.49 1.64
N LEU A 105 8.42 9.42 2.43
CA LEU A 105 7.72 9.37 3.70
C LEU A 105 8.35 10.25 4.77
N ASN A 106 9.68 10.42 4.77
CA ASN A 106 10.34 11.38 5.64
C ASN A 106 9.90 12.82 5.30
N ALA A 107 9.81 13.16 4.01
CA ALA A 107 9.33 14.48 3.60
C ALA A 107 7.85 14.69 3.97
N VAL A 108 7.00 13.66 3.83
CA VAL A 108 5.59 13.69 4.29
C VAL A 108 5.52 13.89 5.81
N MET A 109 6.36 13.20 6.59
CA MET A 109 6.41 13.35 8.05
C MET A 109 6.70 14.79 8.44
N ASN A 110 7.75 15.38 7.87
CA ASN A 110 8.15 16.76 8.15
C ASN A 110 7.01 17.73 7.79
N ALA A 111 6.38 17.57 6.64
CA ALA A 111 5.24 18.39 6.24
C ALA A 111 4.03 18.27 7.19
N LEU A 112 3.78 17.06 7.72
CA LEU A 112 2.69 16.82 8.68
C LEU A 112 2.98 17.33 10.09
N GLU A 113 4.23 17.59 10.45
CA GLU A 113 4.59 18.28 11.71
C GLU A 113 4.18 19.77 11.68
N GLU A 114 4.18 20.37 10.48
CA GLU A 114 3.93 21.80 10.29
C GLU A 114 2.49 22.10 9.80
N GLY A 115 1.82 21.12 9.21
CA GLY A 115 0.51 21.31 8.59
C GLY A 115 -0.50 20.19 8.85
N SER A 116 -1.77 20.50 8.59
CA SER A 116 -2.81 19.47 8.56
C SER A 116 -2.64 18.55 7.36
N VAL A 117 -3.14 17.31 7.47
CA VAL A 117 -3.09 16.35 6.36
C VAL A 117 -3.78 16.87 5.10
N ASP A 118 -4.87 17.62 5.27
CA ASP A 118 -5.60 18.27 4.17
C ASP A 118 -4.74 19.30 3.42
N ALA A 119 -4.07 20.20 4.18
CA ALA A 119 -3.16 21.19 3.61
C ALA A 119 -1.95 20.54 2.91
N VAL A 120 -1.35 19.51 3.54
CA VAL A 120 -0.22 18.77 2.96
C VAL A 120 -0.64 18.09 1.66
N ALA A 121 -1.77 17.39 1.65
CA ALA A 121 -2.27 16.75 0.44
C ALA A 121 -2.51 17.76 -0.70
N ALA A 122 -3.11 18.91 -0.40
CA ALA A 122 -3.37 19.96 -1.38
C ALA A 122 -2.08 20.55 -1.98
N THR A 123 -1.07 20.81 -1.15
CA THR A 123 0.21 21.36 -1.60
C THR A 123 1.09 20.31 -2.31
N MET A 124 1.02 19.03 -1.91
CA MET A 124 1.67 17.94 -2.63
C MET A 124 1.14 17.80 -4.07
N ALA A 125 -0.16 17.90 -4.26
CA ALA A 125 -0.78 17.78 -5.58
C ALA A 125 -0.28 18.83 -6.58
N THR A 126 0.26 19.95 -6.12
CA THR A 126 0.73 21.10 -6.92
C THR A 126 2.23 21.35 -6.83
N ASP A 127 3.00 20.48 -6.18
CA ASP A 127 4.44 20.66 -5.90
C ASP A 127 4.77 21.97 -5.17
N THR A 128 3.91 22.41 -4.26
CA THR A 128 4.08 23.68 -3.52
C THR A 128 4.29 23.47 -2.02
N VAL A 129 4.64 22.27 -1.59
CA VAL A 129 4.95 21.97 -0.19
C VAL A 129 6.19 22.75 0.24
N PRO A 130 6.10 23.62 1.27
CA PRO A 130 7.27 24.34 1.78
C PRO A 130 8.36 23.38 2.24
N ASP A 131 9.62 23.76 2.03
CA ASP A 131 10.82 23.04 2.51
C ASP A 131 10.85 21.52 2.21
N TRP A 132 10.16 21.10 1.14
CA TRP A 132 10.08 19.70 0.76
C TRP A 132 11.45 19.11 0.40
N GLN A 133 11.84 18.05 1.12
CA GLN A 133 13.13 17.36 0.95
C GLN A 133 12.89 15.90 0.53
N GLY A 134 12.39 15.69 -0.68
CA GLY A 134 12.07 14.34 -1.19
C GLY A 134 11.98 14.30 -2.71
N PRO A 135 11.53 13.18 -3.28
CA PRO A 135 11.13 13.15 -4.69
C PRO A 135 10.02 14.17 -4.95
N PRO A 136 9.74 14.58 -6.21
CA PRO A 136 8.69 15.57 -6.50
C PRO A 136 7.40 15.24 -5.76
N ALA A 137 6.84 16.19 -5.01
CA ALA A 137 5.72 15.96 -4.09
C ALA A 137 4.46 15.48 -4.84
N SER A 138 4.17 16.03 -6.01
CA SER A 138 3.06 15.58 -6.86
C SER A 138 3.21 14.15 -7.35
N TYR A 139 4.45 13.72 -7.60
CA TYR A 139 4.74 12.34 -7.98
C TYR A 139 4.54 11.38 -6.82
N VAL A 140 5.00 11.74 -5.61
CA VAL A 140 4.74 10.99 -4.38
C VAL A 140 3.23 10.90 -4.10
N PHE A 141 2.50 12.03 -4.23
CA PHE A 141 1.05 12.07 -4.09
C PHE A 141 0.36 11.08 -5.03
N PHE A 142 0.74 11.09 -6.32
CA PHE A 142 0.20 10.18 -7.31
C PHE A 142 0.44 8.71 -6.93
N LEU A 143 1.68 8.35 -6.57
CA LEU A 143 2.05 6.98 -6.24
C LEU A 143 1.34 6.46 -5.00
N LEU A 144 1.36 7.22 -3.90
CA LEU A 144 0.71 6.81 -2.65
C LEU A 144 -0.81 6.69 -2.82
N ARG A 145 -1.42 7.57 -3.63
CA ARG A 145 -2.84 7.46 -3.95
C ARG A 145 -3.14 6.22 -4.80
N ALA A 146 -2.31 5.92 -5.80
CA ALA A 146 -2.49 4.74 -6.65
C ALA A 146 -2.35 3.45 -5.85
N ASP A 147 -1.29 3.32 -5.05
CA ASP A 147 -1.08 2.15 -4.19
C ASP A 147 -2.22 2.00 -3.14
N ALA A 148 -2.73 3.12 -2.61
CA ALA A 148 -3.87 3.11 -1.69
C ALA A 148 -5.17 2.65 -2.38
N LEU A 149 -5.40 3.05 -3.63
CA LEU A 149 -6.54 2.58 -4.42
C LEU A 149 -6.44 1.07 -4.67
N ASP A 150 -5.25 0.59 -5.04
CA ASP A 150 -5.01 -0.84 -5.26
C ASP A 150 -5.25 -1.65 -3.98
N ALA A 151 -4.69 -1.22 -2.85
CA ALA A 151 -4.89 -1.91 -1.57
C ALA A 151 -6.35 -1.89 -1.12
N THR A 152 -7.08 -0.80 -1.36
CA THR A 152 -8.46 -0.62 -0.89
C THR A 152 -9.47 -1.31 -1.78
N TYR A 153 -9.36 -1.14 -3.09
CA TYR A 153 -10.36 -1.60 -4.05
C TYR A 153 -9.92 -2.80 -4.89
N GLY A 154 -8.64 -3.15 -4.91
CA GLY A 154 -8.11 -4.29 -5.66
C GLY A 154 -8.46 -5.67 -5.08
N SER A 155 -9.37 -5.76 -4.11
CA SER A 155 -9.83 -6.99 -3.47
C SER A 155 -11.32 -7.22 -3.69
N GLU A 156 -11.79 -8.46 -3.50
CA GLU A 156 -13.23 -8.79 -3.55
C GLU A 156 -14.05 -7.92 -2.57
N ALA A 157 -13.54 -7.74 -1.36
CA ALA A 157 -14.16 -6.89 -0.35
C ALA A 157 -14.21 -5.42 -0.78
N GLY A 158 -13.16 -4.92 -1.44
CA GLY A 158 -13.11 -3.56 -2.00
C GLY A 158 -14.14 -3.35 -3.10
N PHE A 159 -14.23 -4.27 -4.05
CA PHE A 159 -15.25 -4.23 -5.12
C PHE A 159 -16.66 -4.29 -4.57
N ALA A 160 -16.91 -5.09 -3.53
CA ALA A 160 -18.22 -5.16 -2.88
C ALA A 160 -18.67 -3.79 -2.31
N THR A 161 -17.72 -2.94 -1.86
CA THR A 161 -18.07 -1.60 -1.36
C THR A 161 -18.51 -0.63 -2.46
N LEU A 162 -18.17 -0.93 -3.72
CA LEU A 162 -18.52 -0.13 -4.90
C LEU A 162 -19.81 -0.62 -5.59
N ASP A 163 -20.43 -1.69 -5.06
CA ASP A 163 -21.57 -2.38 -5.69
C ASP A 163 -21.24 -2.84 -7.13
N ILE A 164 -20.00 -3.21 -7.37
CA ILE A 164 -19.50 -3.70 -8.66
C ILE A 164 -19.11 -5.16 -8.51
N PRO A 165 -19.58 -6.06 -9.39
CA PRO A 165 -19.16 -7.45 -9.33
C PRO A 165 -17.66 -7.57 -9.61
N TYR A 166 -16.92 -8.31 -8.77
CA TYR A 166 -15.51 -8.59 -8.97
C TYR A 166 -15.31 -9.62 -10.06
N SER A 167 -15.15 -9.12 -11.28
CA SER A 167 -15.17 -9.94 -12.51
C SER A 167 -14.03 -10.96 -12.60
N ALA A 168 -12.90 -10.74 -11.92
CA ALA A 168 -11.77 -11.67 -11.93
C ALA A 168 -12.10 -13.06 -11.36
N HIS A 169 -13.18 -13.18 -10.59
CA HIS A 169 -13.65 -14.44 -9.98
C HIS A 169 -14.97 -14.95 -10.55
N ILE A 170 -15.55 -14.25 -11.52
CA ILE A 170 -16.77 -14.72 -12.19
C ILE A 170 -16.37 -15.86 -13.12
N ARG A 171 -16.85 -17.07 -12.83
CA ARG A 171 -16.70 -18.21 -13.74
C ARG A 171 -17.38 -17.88 -15.06
N PRO A 172 -16.70 -18.05 -16.20
CA PRO A 172 -17.37 -17.89 -17.49
C PRO A 172 -18.53 -18.88 -17.59
N GLU A 173 -19.65 -18.45 -18.13
CA GLU A 173 -20.88 -19.27 -18.27
C GLU A 173 -20.66 -20.49 -19.18
N THR A 174 -19.65 -20.43 -20.03
CA THR A 174 -19.23 -21.53 -20.92
C THR A 174 -17.74 -21.84 -20.72
N THR A 175 -17.41 -23.11 -20.67
CA THR A 175 -16.01 -23.58 -20.79
C THR A 175 -15.53 -23.35 -22.21
N TRP A 176 -14.35 -22.74 -22.34
CA TRP A 176 -13.65 -22.56 -23.61
C TRP A 176 -13.26 -23.90 -24.21
#